data_cd3bbbab2dd28f2bf149b60140534d2a
#
_entry.id   cd3bbbab2dd28f2bf149b60140534d2a
#
_cell.length_a   1.000
_cell.length_b   1.000
_cell.length_c   1.000
_cell.angle_alpha   90.00
_cell.angle_beta   90.00
_cell.angle_gamma   90.00
#
_symmetry.space_group_name_H-M   'P 1'
#
loop_
_entity.id
_entity.type
_entity.pdbx_description
1 polymer ?
#
loop_
_entity_poly.entity_id
_entity_poly.type
_entity_poly.pdbx_seq_one_letter_code
_entity_poly.pdbx_strand_id
1 'polypeptide(L)'
;GTKIWTSSAHIADYMIAIFRTSPPTKENRRHGLTQFLVKMKQPGIQVNPIGQITGQYEFNEVVFTDFFVPDDHVLGEIDGAWKQATSELAYERSGPERFLETYYVLTELVRAVGKNPDTRSAEGIGRLVAQVHTMRRMSVSVAGMLQAGKEPVVEASIVKDIGTVWEQQLPHRVRDLAAFVEETATNRETLEKQLSFAIKTAPKLTIQGGTTEVLRGIIARGLGLR
;
A
#
# COMPACT_ATOMS: atom_id res chain seq x y z
N GLY A 1 3.35 -11.32 23.28
CA GLY A 1 3.27 -10.02 22.63
C GLY A 1 2.22 -9.99 21.55
N THR A 2 1.87 -8.79 21.00
CA THR A 2 0.82 -8.67 19.99
C THR A 2 1.30 -7.86 18.81
N LYS A 3 0.98 -8.32 17.59
CA LYS A 3 1.08 -7.58 16.35
C LYS A 3 -0.33 -7.30 15.85
N ILE A 4 -0.58 -6.10 15.35
CA ILE A 4 -1.88 -5.72 14.82
C ILE A 4 -1.74 -5.24 13.36
N TRP A 5 -2.82 -5.27 12.61
CA TRP A 5 -2.88 -4.93 11.18
C TRP A 5 -2.02 -5.84 10.29
N THR A 6 -1.85 -7.10 10.71
CA THR A 6 -1.09 -8.08 9.94
C THR A 6 -1.93 -8.58 8.77
N SER A 7 -1.53 -8.21 7.56
CA SER A 7 -2.23 -8.61 6.34
C SER A 7 -2.19 -10.12 6.14
N SER A 8 -3.34 -10.71 5.82
CA SER A 8 -3.49 -12.12 5.43
C SER A 8 -2.99 -13.16 6.44
N ALA A 9 -2.75 -12.80 7.70
CA ALA A 9 -2.22 -13.73 8.71
C ALA A 9 -3.09 -14.97 8.93
N HIS A 10 -4.40 -14.89 8.70
CA HIS A 10 -5.36 -16.00 8.83
C HIS A 10 -5.19 -17.09 7.76
N ILE A 11 -4.53 -16.79 6.64
CA ILE A 11 -4.27 -17.73 5.55
C ILE A 11 -2.78 -17.99 5.31
N ALA A 12 -1.89 -17.16 5.85
CA ALA A 12 -0.46 -17.28 5.65
C ALA A 12 0.12 -18.51 6.37
N ASP A 13 1.07 -19.21 5.76
CA ASP A 13 1.84 -20.26 6.40
C ASP A 13 3.04 -19.72 7.17
N TYR A 14 3.59 -18.60 6.72
CA TYR A 14 4.72 -17.90 7.33
C TYR A 14 4.50 -16.40 7.38
N MET A 15 5.13 -15.73 8.34
CA MET A 15 5.24 -14.28 8.39
C MET A 15 6.68 -13.84 8.69
N ILE A 16 7.08 -12.71 8.17
CA ILE A 16 8.29 -12.02 8.63
C ILE A 16 7.88 -11.14 9.81
N ALA A 17 8.50 -11.36 10.96
CA ALA A 17 8.20 -10.61 12.17
C ALA A 17 9.47 -10.01 12.78
N ILE A 18 9.33 -8.80 13.33
CA ILE A 18 10.40 -8.14 14.09
C ILE A 18 10.10 -8.31 15.56
N PHE A 19 11.04 -8.88 16.28
CA PHE A 19 11.00 -9.01 17.73
C PHE A 19 12.22 -8.34 18.36
N ARG A 20 12.11 -8.04 19.65
CA ARG A 20 13.19 -7.48 20.43
C ARG A 20 14.01 -8.59 21.07
N THR A 21 15.27 -8.70 20.67
CA THR A 21 16.23 -9.70 21.14
C THR A 21 17.20 -9.14 22.19
N SER A 22 17.45 -7.82 22.15
CA SER A 22 18.30 -7.12 23.12
C SER A 22 17.64 -5.83 23.60
N PRO A 23 17.94 -5.31 24.79
CA PRO A 23 17.41 -4.05 25.28
C PRO A 23 17.78 -2.87 24.36
N PRO A 24 16.91 -1.85 24.26
CA PRO A 24 17.27 -0.62 23.56
C PRO A 24 18.34 0.14 24.34
N THR A 25 19.18 0.92 23.64
CA THR A 25 20.11 1.85 24.30
C THR A 25 19.46 3.24 24.48
N LYS A 26 20.05 4.09 25.30
CA LYS A 26 19.60 5.49 25.45
C LYS A 26 19.72 6.27 24.15
N GLU A 27 20.77 6.00 23.39
CA GLU A 27 21.11 6.66 22.13
C GLU A 27 20.31 6.08 20.94
N ASN A 28 19.95 4.79 21.01
CA ASN A 28 19.27 4.10 19.93
C ASN A 28 18.12 3.20 20.43
N ARG A 29 16.90 3.73 20.40
CA ARG A 29 15.69 2.98 20.76
C ARG A 29 15.37 1.82 19.79
N ARG A 30 16.02 1.77 18.63
CA ARG A 30 15.83 0.74 17.59
C ARG A 30 16.86 -0.38 17.68
N HIS A 31 17.87 -0.23 18.54
CA HIS A 31 18.80 -1.31 18.87
C HIS A 31 18.06 -2.51 19.45
N GLY A 32 18.54 -3.71 19.20
CA GLY A 32 17.98 -4.95 19.73
C GLY A 32 16.73 -5.45 18.99
N LEU A 33 16.51 -5.03 17.75
CA LEU A 33 15.45 -5.53 16.89
C LEU A 33 16.01 -6.53 15.87
N THR A 34 15.43 -7.73 15.81
CA THR A 34 15.83 -8.81 14.90
C THR A 34 14.62 -9.29 14.09
N GLN A 35 14.83 -9.58 12.81
CA GLN A 35 13.82 -10.18 11.95
C GLN A 35 13.85 -11.70 12.03
N PHE A 36 12.66 -12.30 11.99
CA PHE A 36 12.48 -13.75 12.02
C PHE A 36 11.47 -14.20 10.98
N LEU A 37 11.71 -15.37 10.39
CA LEU A 37 10.72 -16.13 9.65
C LEU A 37 9.90 -16.96 10.64
N VAL A 38 8.64 -16.62 10.83
CA VAL A 38 7.75 -17.27 11.79
C VAL A 38 6.79 -18.18 11.07
N LYS A 39 6.76 -19.47 11.42
CA LYS A 39 5.74 -20.41 10.95
C LYS A 39 4.44 -20.12 11.70
N MET A 40 3.36 -19.80 10.98
CA MET A 40 2.11 -19.33 11.59
C MET A 40 1.31 -20.44 12.30
N LYS A 41 1.30 -21.63 11.74
CA LYS A 41 0.55 -22.77 12.29
C LYS A 41 1.38 -23.54 13.31
N GLN A 42 1.53 -22.96 14.53
CA GLN A 42 2.23 -23.60 15.64
C GLN A 42 1.63 -23.18 16.99
N PRO A 43 1.90 -23.91 18.10
CA PRO A 43 1.47 -23.52 19.43
C PRO A 43 1.99 -22.14 19.83
N GLY A 44 1.21 -21.40 20.61
CA GLY A 44 1.57 -20.07 21.10
C GLY A 44 1.29 -18.93 20.12
N ILE A 45 0.70 -19.21 18.96
CA ILE A 45 0.25 -18.17 18.02
C ILE A 45 -1.28 -18.25 17.85
N GLN A 46 -1.94 -17.12 18.13
CA GLN A 46 -3.37 -16.95 17.90
C GLN A 46 -3.59 -15.83 16.88
N VAL A 47 -4.42 -16.06 15.87
CA VAL A 47 -4.77 -15.10 14.84
C VAL A 47 -6.23 -14.71 14.98
N ASN A 48 -6.50 -13.43 15.17
CA ASN A 48 -7.85 -12.87 15.31
C ASN A 48 -8.12 -11.93 14.13
N PRO A 49 -9.04 -12.30 13.20
CA PRO A 49 -9.38 -11.46 12.07
C PRO A 49 -10.03 -10.13 12.49
N ILE A 50 -9.70 -9.04 11.80
CA ILE A 50 -10.26 -7.70 12.02
C ILE A 50 -11.25 -7.40 10.89
N GLY A 51 -12.53 -7.19 11.24
CA GLY A 51 -13.58 -6.85 10.29
C GLY A 51 -13.40 -5.43 9.72
N GLN A 52 -13.50 -5.31 8.41
CA GLN A 52 -13.41 -4.05 7.69
C GLN A 52 -14.80 -3.59 7.21
N ILE A 53 -14.94 -2.29 6.92
CA ILE A 53 -16.18 -1.71 6.38
C ILE A 53 -16.57 -2.31 5.00
N THR A 54 -15.61 -2.92 4.29
CA THR A 54 -15.84 -3.66 3.04
C THR A 54 -16.54 -5.00 3.26
N GLY A 55 -16.62 -5.49 4.50
CA GLY A 55 -17.06 -6.84 4.86
C GLY A 55 -15.95 -7.88 4.77
N GLN A 56 -14.72 -7.49 4.45
CA GLN A 56 -13.57 -8.37 4.36
C GLN A 56 -12.80 -8.44 5.69
N TYR A 57 -11.90 -9.43 5.80
CA TYR A 57 -11.03 -9.69 6.95
C TYR A 57 -9.56 -9.77 6.49
N GLU A 58 -9.10 -8.76 5.75
CA GLU A 58 -7.74 -8.71 5.23
C GLU A 58 -6.70 -8.61 6.35
N PHE A 59 -7.00 -7.82 7.40
CA PHE A 59 -6.10 -7.58 8.50
C PHE A 59 -6.43 -8.45 9.72
N ASN A 60 -5.38 -8.71 10.52
CA ASN A 60 -5.50 -9.55 11.70
C ASN A 60 -4.70 -8.97 12.86
N GLU A 61 -5.16 -9.25 14.06
CA GLU A 61 -4.35 -9.24 15.26
C GLU A 61 -3.68 -10.62 15.39
N VAL A 62 -2.37 -10.64 15.68
CA VAL A 62 -1.60 -11.86 15.94
C VAL A 62 -1.02 -11.79 17.34
N VAL A 63 -1.48 -12.67 18.22
CA VAL A 63 -1.05 -12.76 19.61
C VAL A 63 -0.02 -13.87 19.76
N PHE A 64 1.11 -13.55 20.36
CA PHE A 64 2.21 -14.47 20.61
C PHE A 64 2.34 -14.72 22.12
N THR A 65 2.27 -15.98 22.52
CA THR A 65 2.39 -16.42 23.92
C THR A 65 3.30 -17.65 23.97
N ASP A 66 4.49 -17.48 24.57
CA ASP A 66 5.47 -18.56 24.78
C ASP A 66 5.72 -19.43 23.53
N PHE A 67 5.76 -18.81 22.34
CA PHE A 67 6.05 -19.50 21.11
C PHE A 67 7.56 -19.57 20.86
N PHE A 68 8.01 -20.59 20.14
CA PHE A 68 9.41 -20.82 19.83
C PHE A 68 9.71 -20.53 18.36
N VAL A 69 10.83 -19.86 18.11
CA VAL A 69 11.40 -19.67 16.76
C VAL A 69 12.83 -20.21 16.75
N PRO A 70 13.18 -21.17 15.87
CA PRO A 70 14.53 -21.69 15.75
C PRO A 70 15.53 -20.60 15.32
N ASP A 71 16.81 -20.77 15.71
CA ASP A 71 17.87 -19.80 15.39
C ASP A 71 18.14 -19.70 13.88
N ASP A 72 17.96 -20.76 13.11
CA ASP A 72 18.08 -20.80 11.65
C ASP A 72 16.92 -20.06 10.92
N HIS A 73 15.90 -19.61 11.67
CA HIS A 73 14.84 -18.74 11.18
C HIS A 73 15.13 -17.25 11.37
N VAL A 74 16.31 -16.87 11.88
CA VAL A 74 16.75 -15.47 11.91
C VAL A 74 16.99 -15.01 10.48
N LEU A 75 16.40 -13.87 10.10
CA LEU A 75 16.59 -13.24 8.80
C LEU A 75 17.60 -12.09 8.91
N GLY A 76 18.75 -12.27 8.29
CA GLY A 76 19.83 -11.29 8.31
C GLY A 76 20.61 -11.28 9.64
N GLU A 77 20.94 -10.09 10.13
CA GLU A 77 21.78 -9.91 11.33
C GLU A 77 20.93 -9.74 12.60
N ILE A 78 21.38 -10.33 13.70
CA ILE A 78 20.81 -10.08 15.03
C ILE A 78 20.96 -8.57 15.32
N ASP A 79 19.91 -7.96 15.88
CA ASP A 79 19.80 -6.52 16.15
C ASP A 79 19.81 -5.61 14.91
N GLY A 80 19.84 -6.20 13.68
CA GLY A 80 19.90 -5.49 12.39
C GLY A 80 18.56 -5.17 11.74
N ALA A 81 17.41 -5.59 12.30
CA ALA A 81 16.11 -5.55 11.65
C ALA A 81 15.66 -4.15 11.22
N TRP A 82 16.03 -3.10 11.94
CA TRP A 82 15.63 -1.75 11.55
C TRP A 82 16.24 -1.32 10.21
N LYS A 83 17.53 -1.60 9.99
CA LYS A 83 18.22 -1.32 8.74
C LYS A 83 17.60 -2.13 7.59
N GLN A 84 17.34 -3.42 7.82
CA GLN A 84 16.71 -4.30 6.83
C GLN A 84 15.32 -3.79 6.42
N ALA A 85 14.42 -3.56 7.39
CA ALA A 85 13.08 -3.09 7.11
C ALA A 85 13.03 -1.73 6.41
N THR A 86 13.99 -0.82 6.68
CA THR A 86 14.03 0.49 6.04
C THR A 86 14.66 0.46 4.65
N SER A 87 15.53 -0.50 4.33
CA SER A 87 16.15 -0.62 3.01
C SER A 87 15.15 -1.01 1.91
N GLU A 88 14.05 -1.68 2.25
CA GLU A 88 13.01 -2.11 1.31
C GLU A 88 12.05 -0.99 0.92
N LEU A 89 11.97 0.09 1.74
CA LEU A 89 10.94 1.11 1.59
C LEU A 89 10.99 1.87 0.25
N ALA A 90 12.18 2.03 -0.36
CA ALA A 90 12.29 2.71 -1.65
C ALA A 90 11.66 1.87 -2.78
N TYR A 91 11.83 0.54 -2.71
CA TYR A 91 11.19 -0.40 -3.65
C TYR A 91 9.68 -0.43 -3.45
N GLU A 92 9.23 -0.59 -2.21
CA GLU A 92 7.81 -0.66 -1.87
C GLU A 92 7.05 0.62 -2.22
N ARG A 93 7.65 1.81 -1.96
CA ARG A 93 6.96 3.10 -2.14
C ARG A 93 6.81 3.54 -3.57
N SER A 94 7.61 3.04 -4.51
CA SER A 94 7.57 3.47 -5.92
C SER A 94 6.88 2.49 -6.86
N GLY A 95 6.43 1.35 -6.35
CA GLY A 95 5.77 0.33 -7.14
C GLY A 95 4.41 0.76 -7.72
N PRO A 96 3.94 0.08 -8.78
CA PRO A 96 2.68 0.39 -9.44
C PRO A 96 1.45 0.22 -8.55
N GLU A 97 1.52 -0.60 -7.52
CA GLU A 97 0.49 -0.78 -6.50
C GLU A 97 0.15 0.51 -5.73
N ARG A 98 0.98 1.55 -5.86
CA ARG A 98 0.76 2.86 -5.22
C ARG A 98 -0.09 3.81 -6.03
N PHE A 99 -0.54 3.40 -7.23
CA PHE A 99 -1.45 4.16 -8.08
C PHE A 99 -2.34 3.30 -9.00
N LEU A 100 -2.33 1.97 -8.84
CA LEU A 100 -3.15 1.06 -9.64
C LEU A 100 -4.13 0.20 -8.82
N GLU A 101 -4.14 0.29 -7.48
CA GLU A 101 -5.02 -0.54 -6.66
C GLU A 101 -6.51 -0.25 -6.92
N THR A 102 -6.88 1.00 -7.19
CA THR A 102 -8.26 1.38 -7.55
C THR A 102 -8.46 1.60 -9.06
N TYR A 103 -7.45 1.38 -9.88
CA TYR A 103 -7.47 1.66 -11.32
C TYR A 103 -8.58 0.92 -12.08
N TYR A 104 -9.00 -0.24 -11.60
CA TYR A 104 -10.07 -1.02 -12.21
C TYR A 104 -11.39 -0.24 -12.35
N VAL A 105 -11.71 0.70 -11.45
CA VAL A 105 -12.93 1.52 -11.59
C VAL A 105 -12.86 2.47 -12.79
N LEU A 106 -11.67 2.98 -13.13
CA LEU A 106 -11.48 3.77 -14.34
C LEU A 106 -11.67 2.91 -15.60
N THR A 107 -11.18 1.68 -15.57
CA THR A 107 -11.36 0.73 -16.67
C THR A 107 -12.84 0.42 -16.91
N GLU A 108 -13.60 0.19 -15.83
CA GLU A 108 -15.05 -0.05 -15.95
C GLU A 108 -15.82 1.20 -16.40
N LEU A 109 -15.41 2.40 -15.96
CA LEU A 109 -15.99 3.64 -16.47
C LEU A 109 -15.78 3.76 -17.99
N VAL A 110 -14.56 3.52 -18.48
CA VAL A 110 -14.25 3.58 -19.92
C VAL A 110 -15.11 2.58 -20.71
N ARG A 111 -15.31 1.37 -20.17
CA ARG A 111 -16.17 0.36 -20.80
C ARG A 111 -17.64 0.78 -20.82
N ALA A 112 -18.13 1.36 -19.72
CA ALA A 112 -19.53 1.80 -19.61
C ALA A 112 -19.84 3.02 -20.49
N VAL A 113 -18.89 3.95 -20.63
CA VAL A 113 -19.01 5.13 -21.51
C VAL A 113 -18.97 4.73 -22.98
N GLY A 114 -18.24 3.66 -23.33
CA GLY A 114 -18.18 3.14 -24.71
C GLY A 114 -17.32 3.97 -25.66
N LYS A 115 -17.53 3.75 -26.97
CA LYS A 115 -16.66 4.31 -28.02
C LYS A 115 -16.96 5.78 -28.40
N ASN A 116 -18.15 6.25 -28.08
CA ASN A 116 -18.64 7.59 -28.47
C ASN A 116 -18.99 8.40 -27.22
N PRO A 117 -18.00 8.78 -26.39
CA PRO A 117 -18.23 9.55 -25.18
C PRO A 117 -18.76 10.96 -25.52
N ASP A 118 -19.58 11.50 -24.66
CA ASP A 118 -19.85 12.94 -24.67
C ASP A 118 -18.57 13.71 -24.27
N THR A 119 -18.54 15.02 -24.58
CA THR A 119 -17.35 15.87 -24.36
C THR A 119 -16.89 15.87 -22.90
N ARG A 120 -17.80 15.87 -21.93
CA ARG A 120 -17.49 15.88 -20.48
C ARG A 120 -16.82 14.57 -20.06
N SER A 121 -17.43 13.45 -20.46
CA SER A 121 -16.87 12.10 -20.18
C SER A 121 -15.49 11.92 -20.81
N ALA A 122 -15.33 12.34 -22.09
CA ALA A 122 -14.05 12.28 -22.79
C ALA A 122 -12.97 13.12 -22.09
N GLU A 123 -13.29 14.35 -21.72
CA GLU A 123 -12.35 15.25 -21.02
C GLU A 123 -12.00 14.70 -19.63
N GLY A 124 -13.00 14.27 -18.84
CA GLY A 124 -12.80 13.72 -17.51
C GLY A 124 -11.92 12.47 -17.51
N ILE A 125 -12.21 11.51 -18.39
CA ILE A 125 -11.41 10.29 -18.58
C ILE A 125 -10.00 10.66 -19.05
N GLY A 126 -9.87 11.56 -20.03
CA GLY A 126 -8.57 12.01 -20.55
C GLY A 126 -7.68 12.60 -19.46
N ARG A 127 -8.23 13.39 -18.53
CA ARG A 127 -7.50 13.94 -17.37
C ARG A 127 -7.02 12.82 -16.42
N LEU A 128 -7.86 11.83 -16.13
CA LEU A 128 -7.50 10.70 -15.26
C LEU A 128 -6.40 9.85 -15.90
N VAL A 129 -6.50 9.56 -17.21
CA VAL A 129 -5.48 8.80 -17.95
C VAL A 129 -4.14 9.54 -17.99
N ALA A 130 -4.14 10.86 -18.21
CA ALA A 130 -2.92 11.68 -18.17
C ALA A 130 -2.23 11.61 -16.82
N GLN A 131 -2.99 11.65 -15.72
CA GLN A 131 -2.45 11.53 -14.36
C GLN A 131 -1.82 10.15 -14.11
N VAL A 132 -2.48 9.05 -14.49
CA VAL A 132 -1.91 7.69 -14.38
C VAL A 132 -0.63 7.58 -15.20
N HIS A 133 -0.63 8.11 -16.42
CA HIS A 133 0.57 8.08 -17.28
C HIS A 133 1.74 8.82 -16.60
N THR A 134 1.49 9.97 -16.00
CA THR A 134 2.51 10.72 -15.25
C THR A 134 3.07 9.91 -14.09
N MET A 135 2.21 9.32 -13.25
CA MET A 135 2.64 8.49 -12.10
C MET A 135 3.43 7.26 -12.56
N ARG A 136 2.99 6.61 -13.64
CA ARG A 136 3.74 5.51 -14.24
C ARG A 136 5.15 5.94 -14.68
N ARG A 137 5.30 7.12 -15.31
CA ARG A 137 6.61 7.65 -15.71
C ARG A 137 7.50 7.93 -14.50
N MET A 138 6.95 8.49 -13.43
CA MET A 138 7.66 8.73 -12.17
C MET A 138 8.13 7.41 -11.55
N SER A 139 7.25 6.40 -11.44
CA SER A 139 7.57 5.07 -10.91
C SER A 139 8.71 4.39 -11.72
N VAL A 140 8.62 4.40 -13.04
CA VAL A 140 9.68 3.87 -13.94
C VAL A 140 11.01 4.62 -13.75
N SER A 141 10.97 5.94 -13.56
CA SER A 141 12.16 6.73 -13.29
C SER A 141 12.85 6.30 -11.98
N VAL A 142 12.07 6.09 -10.91
CA VAL A 142 12.60 5.58 -9.63
C VAL A 142 13.19 4.19 -9.79
N ALA A 143 12.51 3.29 -10.52
CA ALA A 143 13.04 1.96 -10.82
C ALA A 143 14.40 2.03 -11.55
N GLY A 144 14.57 2.94 -12.51
CA GLY A 144 15.85 3.18 -13.17
C GLY A 144 16.93 3.72 -12.22
N MET A 145 16.56 4.55 -11.24
CA MET A 145 17.51 5.01 -10.21
C MET A 145 17.98 3.86 -9.31
N LEU A 146 17.04 2.99 -8.87
CA LEU A 146 17.35 1.79 -8.09
C LEU A 146 18.28 0.83 -8.88
N GLN A 147 17.97 0.60 -10.16
CA GLN A 147 18.80 -0.23 -11.04
C GLN A 147 20.23 0.34 -11.19
N ALA A 148 20.38 1.66 -11.15
CA ALA A 148 21.66 2.35 -11.18
C ALA A 148 22.38 2.40 -9.81
N GLY A 149 21.89 1.66 -8.80
CA GLY A 149 22.48 1.60 -7.45
C GLY A 149 22.27 2.87 -6.61
N LYS A 150 21.33 3.74 -6.97
CA LYS A 150 20.99 4.91 -6.18
C LYS A 150 19.96 4.56 -5.08
N GLU A 151 19.87 5.41 -4.07
CA GLU A 151 18.89 5.31 -2.98
C GLU A 151 17.83 6.43 -3.10
N PRO A 152 16.83 6.33 -3.99
CA PRO A 152 15.87 7.38 -4.30
C PRO A 152 14.75 7.48 -3.23
N VAL A 153 15.10 7.74 -1.98
CA VAL A 153 14.14 7.75 -0.83
C VAL A 153 13.13 8.88 -0.97
N VAL A 154 13.56 10.06 -1.44
CA VAL A 154 12.69 11.24 -1.64
C VAL A 154 11.77 11.00 -2.83
N GLU A 155 12.32 10.59 -3.96
CA GLU A 155 11.60 10.36 -5.21
C GLU A 155 10.55 9.25 -5.05
N ALA A 156 10.90 8.14 -4.39
CA ALA A 156 9.96 7.07 -4.07
C ALA A 156 8.83 7.56 -3.14
N SER A 157 9.16 8.41 -2.16
CA SER A 157 8.17 9.01 -1.26
C SER A 157 7.22 9.94 -2.01
N ILE A 158 7.69 10.68 -3.01
CA ILE A 158 6.86 11.54 -3.87
C ILE A 158 5.91 10.69 -4.72
N VAL A 159 6.40 9.60 -5.34
CA VAL A 159 5.55 8.69 -6.12
C VAL A 159 4.42 8.14 -5.25
N LYS A 160 4.75 7.68 -4.04
CA LYS A 160 3.77 7.13 -3.11
C LYS A 160 2.77 8.19 -2.64
N ASP A 161 3.21 9.37 -2.22
CA ASP A 161 2.31 10.43 -1.72
C ASP A 161 1.30 10.87 -2.81
N ILE A 162 1.78 11.18 -4.01
CA ILE A 162 0.93 11.60 -5.13
C ILE A 162 0.03 10.45 -5.58
N GLY A 163 0.58 9.23 -5.72
CA GLY A 163 -0.13 8.06 -6.21
C GLY A 163 -1.30 7.68 -5.31
N THR A 164 -1.06 7.55 -4.01
CA THR A 164 -2.12 7.11 -3.07
C THR A 164 -3.17 8.18 -2.80
N VAL A 165 -2.82 9.47 -2.86
CA VAL A 165 -3.82 10.55 -2.84
C VAL A 165 -4.70 10.51 -4.09
N TRP A 166 -4.10 10.26 -5.26
CA TRP A 166 -4.86 10.10 -6.49
C TRP A 166 -5.78 8.88 -6.44
N GLU A 167 -5.31 7.73 -5.98
CA GLU A 167 -6.11 6.52 -5.81
C GLU A 167 -7.29 6.71 -4.86
N GLN A 168 -7.06 7.43 -3.76
CA GLN A 168 -8.12 7.76 -2.81
C GLN A 168 -9.21 8.63 -3.44
N GLN A 169 -8.84 9.54 -4.35
CA GLN A 169 -9.76 10.43 -5.05
C GLN A 169 -10.43 9.78 -6.27
N LEU A 170 -9.77 8.80 -6.91
CA LEU A 170 -10.23 8.21 -8.15
C LEU A 170 -11.66 7.68 -8.09
N PRO A 171 -12.08 6.90 -7.07
CA PRO A 171 -13.44 6.40 -7.00
C PRO A 171 -14.50 7.51 -6.95
N HIS A 172 -14.21 8.62 -6.29
CA HIS A 172 -15.12 9.76 -6.21
C HIS A 172 -15.24 10.47 -7.57
N ARG A 173 -14.12 10.67 -8.28
CA ARG A 173 -14.12 11.26 -9.62
C ARG A 173 -14.82 10.35 -10.64
N VAL A 174 -14.62 9.04 -10.55
CA VAL A 174 -15.32 8.07 -11.38
C VAL A 174 -16.82 8.09 -11.10
N ARG A 175 -17.24 8.17 -9.84
CA ARG A 175 -18.66 8.30 -9.46
C ARG A 175 -19.31 9.54 -10.09
N ASP A 176 -18.61 10.68 -10.07
CA ASP A 176 -19.12 11.92 -10.63
C ASP A 176 -19.29 11.84 -12.16
N LEU A 177 -18.37 11.13 -12.86
CA LEU A 177 -18.51 10.86 -14.30
C LEU A 177 -19.55 9.78 -14.61
N ALA A 178 -19.68 8.76 -13.74
CA ALA A 178 -20.67 7.70 -13.90
C ALA A 178 -22.12 8.21 -13.88
N ALA A 179 -22.36 9.38 -13.28
CA ALA A 179 -23.67 10.02 -13.32
C ALA A 179 -24.17 10.37 -14.74
N PHE A 180 -23.26 10.43 -15.71
CA PHE A 180 -23.57 10.72 -17.12
C PHE A 180 -23.56 9.46 -18.02
N VAL A 181 -23.31 8.28 -17.45
CA VAL A 181 -23.39 7.00 -18.14
C VAL A 181 -24.86 6.57 -18.21
N GLU A 182 -25.32 6.13 -19.39
CA GLU A 182 -26.68 5.64 -19.57
C GLU A 182 -26.99 4.45 -18.65
N GLU A 183 -28.21 4.37 -18.12
CA GLU A 183 -28.64 3.27 -17.24
C GLU A 183 -28.61 1.91 -17.97
N THR A 184 -28.80 1.92 -19.29
CA THR A 184 -28.78 0.72 -20.15
C THR A 184 -27.38 0.27 -20.56
N ALA A 185 -26.32 0.98 -20.14
CA ALA A 185 -24.95 0.61 -20.49
C ALA A 185 -24.60 -0.78 -19.94
N THR A 186 -24.03 -1.63 -20.79
CA THR A 186 -23.78 -3.07 -20.54
C THR A 186 -23.00 -3.34 -19.26
N ASN A 187 -22.12 -2.42 -18.84
CA ASN A 187 -21.27 -2.59 -17.66
C ASN A 187 -21.70 -1.71 -16.46
N ARG A 188 -22.88 -1.14 -16.49
CA ARG A 188 -23.34 -0.22 -15.45
C ARG A 188 -23.35 -0.86 -14.06
N GLU A 189 -23.96 -2.03 -13.94
CA GLU A 189 -24.05 -2.76 -12.67
C GLU A 189 -22.64 -3.13 -12.13
N THR A 190 -21.76 -3.60 -13.01
CA THR A 190 -20.38 -3.92 -12.64
C THR A 190 -19.62 -2.69 -12.15
N LEU A 191 -19.77 -1.56 -12.84
CA LEU A 191 -19.17 -0.28 -12.45
C LEU A 191 -19.65 0.15 -11.06
N GLU A 192 -20.94 0.11 -10.80
CA GLU A 192 -21.52 0.51 -9.51
C GLU A 192 -21.06 -0.37 -8.35
N LYS A 193 -21.01 -1.69 -8.55
CA LYS A 193 -20.50 -2.64 -7.57
C LYS A 193 -19.04 -2.40 -7.23
N GLN A 194 -18.20 -2.27 -8.24
CA GLN A 194 -16.77 -2.03 -8.08
C GLN A 194 -16.51 -0.65 -7.47
N LEU A 195 -17.25 0.37 -7.89
CA LEU A 195 -17.15 1.72 -7.36
C LEU A 195 -17.52 1.77 -5.86
N SER A 196 -18.61 1.10 -5.47
CA SER A 196 -19.01 0.98 -4.07
C SER A 196 -17.91 0.34 -3.21
N PHE A 197 -17.26 -0.71 -3.71
CA PHE A 197 -16.13 -1.36 -3.04
C PHE A 197 -14.91 -0.44 -2.96
N ALA A 198 -14.53 0.21 -4.07
CA ALA A 198 -13.39 1.11 -4.12
C ALA A 198 -13.52 2.31 -3.17
N ILE A 199 -14.72 2.90 -3.06
CA ILE A 199 -14.99 4.00 -2.12
C ILE A 199 -14.75 3.56 -0.66
N LYS A 200 -15.16 2.34 -0.29
CA LYS A 200 -14.94 1.79 1.05
C LYS A 200 -13.48 1.44 1.33
N THR A 201 -12.73 1.08 0.29
CA THR A 201 -11.30 0.72 0.38
C THR A 201 -10.40 1.96 0.37
N ALA A 202 -10.77 3.01 -0.34
CA ALA A 202 -9.95 4.20 -0.58
C ALA A 202 -9.30 4.82 0.68
N PRO A 203 -9.95 4.90 1.86
CA PRO A 203 -9.33 5.49 3.05
C PRO A 203 -8.04 4.81 3.51
N LYS A 204 -7.85 3.49 3.27
CA LYS A 204 -6.64 2.76 3.69
C LYS A 204 -5.41 3.13 2.87
N LEU A 205 -5.58 3.57 1.62
CA LEU A 205 -4.52 3.73 0.64
C LEU A 205 -3.46 4.76 1.04
N THR A 206 -3.87 5.82 1.74
CA THR A 206 -2.94 6.85 2.25
C THR A 206 -2.26 6.46 3.57
N ILE A 207 -2.55 5.28 4.12
CA ILE A 207 -2.00 4.78 5.39
C ILE A 207 -0.91 3.72 5.12
N GLN A 208 -1.17 2.76 4.25
CA GLN A 208 -0.26 1.64 3.95
C GLN A 208 1.05 2.13 3.30
N GLY A 209 2.19 1.51 3.63
CA GLY A 209 3.51 1.89 3.11
C GLY A 209 4.05 3.23 3.60
N GLY A 210 3.46 3.78 4.67
CA GLY A 210 3.75 5.07 5.28
C GLY A 210 2.65 6.09 5.04
N THR A 211 2.22 6.78 6.11
CA THR A 211 1.16 7.79 6.00
C THR A 211 1.63 9.01 5.22
N THR A 212 0.67 9.73 4.63
CA THR A 212 0.91 11.01 3.93
C THR A 212 1.76 11.97 4.75
N GLU A 213 1.49 12.09 6.06
CA GLU A 213 2.21 12.99 6.97
C GLU A 213 3.69 12.58 7.14
N VAL A 214 3.94 11.28 7.29
CA VAL A 214 5.30 10.73 7.40
C VAL A 214 6.06 10.95 6.09
N LEU A 215 5.44 10.69 4.95
CA LEU A 215 6.07 10.87 3.63
C LEU A 215 6.42 12.33 3.36
N ARG A 216 5.50 13.24 3.61
CA ARG A 216 5.73 14.69 3.46
C ARG A 216 6.84 15.19 4.38
N GLY A 217 6.98 14.61 5.59
CA GLY A 217 8.12 14.86 6.47
C GLY A 217 9.46 14.38 5.89
N ILE A 218 9.48 13.23 5.20
CA ILE A 218 10.66 12.70 4.49
C ILE A 218 11.01 13.61 3.30
N ILE A 219 10.02 13.93 2.48
CA ILE A 219 10.17 14.82 1.30
C ILE A 219 10.72 16.19 1.72
N ALA A 220 10.10 16.80 2.73
CA ALA A 220 10.51 18.12 3.21
C ALA A 220 11.98 18.14 3.69
N ARG A 221 12.41 17.12 4.44
CA ARG A 221 13.82 16.98 4.86
C ARG A 221 14.75 16.77 3.68
N GLY A 222 14.38 15.91 2.74
CA GLY A 222 15.20 15.65 1.55
C GLY A 222 15.35 16.85 0.62
N LEU A 223 14.38 17.77 0.62
CA LEU A 223 14.42 19.03 -0.11
C LEU A 223 15.05 20.18 0.69
N GLY A 224 15.55 19.94 1.89
CA GLY A 224 16.18 20.98 2.72
C GLY A 224 15.21 21.98 3.34
N LEU A 225 13.91 21.64 3.44
CA LEU A 225 12.87 22.51 4.01
C LEU A 225 12.72 22.37 5.54
N ARG A 226 13.48 21.45 6.17
CA ARG A 226 13.53 21.18 7.61
C ARG A 226 14.92 20.78 8.06
#